data_2a48fd906455465fbd69fab32a92d8c7
#
_entry.id   2a48fd906455465fbd69fab32a92d8c7
#
_cell.length_a   1.000
_cell.length_b   1.000
_cell.length_c   1.000
_cell.angle_alpha   90.00
_cell.angle_beta   90.00
_cell.angle_gamma   90.00
#
_symmetry.space_group_name_H-M   'P 1'
#
loop_
_entity.id
_entity.type
_entity.pdbx_description
1 polymer ?
#
loop_
_entity_poly.entity_id
_entity_poly.type
_entity_poly.pdbx_seq_one_letter_code
_entity_poly.pdbx_strand_id
1 'polypeptide(L)'
;MIFRALGWLGMKKFRKVAVGGTFDELHRGHKALLMKAFAVGEHVLIGLCSDEFVEKLGKPHVTASYEERLKELEAFLKAPGLSEKAEIVPLNDPYGPTITDRCIDALVVSEETETTALKINQKRSEAGLPPLIIVTINMVPAENCTPISTTRIRGGEIDREGRLLKSP
;
A
#
# COMPACT_ATOMS: atom_id res chain seq x y z
N MET A 1 3.04 1.52 21.05
CA MET A 1 2.62 2.91 21.31
C MET A 1 1.81 3.37 20.12
N ILE A 2 0.48 3.49 20.29
CA ILE A 2 -0.45 3.87 19.22
C ILE A 2 -0.54 5.40 19.23
N PHE A 3 0.07 6.07 18.26
CA PHE A 3 -0.11 7.50 18.08
C PHE A 3 -1.35 7.78 17.22
N ARG A 4 -2.42 8.23 17.85
CA ARG A 4 -3.54 8.88 17.15
C ARG A 4 -3.04 10.20 16.57
N ALA A 5 -3.14 10.32 15.24
CA ALA A 5 -2.72 11.50 14.50
C ALA A 5 -3.66 12.67 14.75
N LEU A 6 -3.25 13.62 15.57
CA LEU A 6 -3.77 14.98 15.58
C LEU A 6 -2.74 15.89 14.90
N GLY A 7 -3.13 16.45 13.76
CA GLY A 7 -2.65 17.70 13.19
C GLY A 7 -1.14 17.97 13.10
N TRP A 8 -0.49 17.45 12.06
CA TRP A 8 0.85 17.92 11.68
C TRP A 8 0.80 18.41 10.23
N LEU A 9 0.44 19.68 10.07
CA LEU A 9 0.69 20.42 8.84
C LEU A 9 2.17 20.80 8.78
N GLY A 10 2.92 20.23 7.83
CA GLY A 10 4.15 20.82 7.31
C GLY A 10 5.47 20.09 7.47
N MET A 11 5.64 19.12 8.38
CA MET A 11 6.91 18.39 8.49
C MET A 11 6.74 16.91 8.20
N LYS A 12 7.50 16.40 7.22
CA LYS A 12 7.59 14.97 6.97
C LYS A 12 8.32 14.30 8.12
N LYS A 13 7.71 13.26 8.68
CA LYS A 13 8.19 12.62 9.90
C LYS A 13 9.35 11.64 9.65
N PHE A 14 9.42 11.07 8.45
CA PHE A 14 10.37 10.01 8.10
C PHE A 14 11.11 10.35 6.81
N ARG A 15 12.38 9.96 6.71
CA ARG A 15 13.16 10.14 5.48
C ARG A 15 12.75 9.13 4.40
N LYS A 16 12.67 7.84 4.75
CA LYS A 16 12.24 6.79 3.82
C LYS A 16 11.12 5.94 4.42
N VAL A 17 10.02 5.85 3.70
CA VAL A 17 8.84 5.09 4.10
C VAL A 17 8.57 4.00 3.06
N ALA A 18 8.21 2.81 3.51
CA ALA A 18 7.78 1.73 2.64
C ALA A 18 6.25 1.59 2.64
N VAL A 19 5.70 1.19 1.51
CA VAL A 19 4.31 0.79 1.33
C VAL A 19 4.26 -0.29 0.25
N GLY A 20 3.43 -1.29 0.39
CA GLY A 20 3.36 -2.37 -0.59
C GLY A 20 1.94 -2.84 -0.86
N GLY A 21 1.74 -3.41 -2.02
CA GLY A 21 0.46 -3.96 -2.41
C GLY A 21 0.44 -4.53 -3.83
N THR A 22 -0.69 -5.13 -4.18
CA THR A 22 -0.96 -5.56 -5.55
C THR A 22 -1.31 -4.37 -6.44
N PHE A 23 -1.98 -3.37 -5.89
CA PHE A 23 -2.46 -2.16 -6.58
C PHE A 23 -3.23 -2.46 -7.88
N ASP A 24 -4.01 -3.54 -7.87
CA ASP A 24 -4.91 -3.89 -8.97
C ASP A 24 -6.19 -3.06 -8.88
N GLU A 25 -6.70 -2.60 -10.03
CA GLU A 25 -7.85 -1.69 -10.06
C GLU A 25 -7.62 -0.45 -9.15
N LEU A 26 -6.51 0.25 -9.31
CA LEU A 26 -6.06 1.31 -8.41
C LEU A 26 -7.22 2.18 -7.89
N HIS A 27 -7.79 1.77 -6.76
CA HIS A 27 -9.01 2.31 -6.20
C HIS A 27 -8.75 3.30 -5.06
N ARG A 28 -9.78 3.96 -4.60
CA ARG A 28 -9.72 4.99 -3.55
C ARG A 28 -9.00 4.53 -2.28
N GLY A 29 -9.14 3.26 -1.88
CA GLY A 29 -8.41 2.69 -0.75
C GLY A 29 -6.89 2.63 -0.98
N HIS A 30 -6.45 2.20 -2.16
CA HIS A 30 -5.04 2.22 -2.55
C HIS A 30 -4.47 3.65 -2.59
N LYS A 31 -5.22 4.58 -3.17
CA LYS A 31 -4.83 5.98 -3.24
C LYS A 31 -4.65 6.60 -1.85
N ALA A 32 -5.56 6.31 -0.92
CA ALA A 32 -5.45 6.77 0.47
C ALA A 32 -4.19 6.21 1.16
N LEU A 33 -3.87 4.93 0.95
CA LEU A 33 -2.67 4.29 1.48
C LEU A 33 -1.40 4.96 0.94
N LEU A 34 -1.30 5.14 -0.38
CA LEU A 34 -0.17 5.80 -1.03
C LEU A 34 -0.03 7.26 -0.55
N MET A 35 -1.12 8.03 -0.56
CA MET A 35 -1.08 9.43 -0.11
C MET A 35 -0.66 9.57 1.35
N LYS A 36 -1.02 8.61 2.21
CA LYS A 36 -0.52 8.58 3.60
C LYS A 36 0.98 8.38 3.65
N ALA A 37 1.53 7.47 2.83
CA ALA A 37 2.97 7.26 2.77
C ALA A 37 3.72 8.55 2.35
N PHE A 38 3.23 9.25 1.32
CA PHE A 38 3.79 10.53 0.89
C PHE A 38 3.57 11.68 1.88
N ALA A 39 2.52 11.63 2.69
CA ALA A 39 2.28 12.62 3.73
C ALA A 39 3.29 12.53 4.88
N VAL A 40 3.74 11.32 5.22
CA VAL A 40 4.65 11.09 6.35
C VAL A 40 6.11 10.89 5.95
N GLY A 41 6.39 10.53 4.68
CA GLY A 41 7.74 10.25 4.17
C GLY A 41 8.25 11.30 3.18
N GLU A 42 9.54 11.60 3.22
CA GLU A 42 10.22 12.42 2.21
C GLU A 42 10.40 11.62 0.91
N HIS A 43 10.77 10.33 1.03
CA HIS A 43 10.87 9.36 -0.04
C HIS A 43 10.01 8.14 0.27
N VAL A 44 9.36 7.59 -0.74
CA VAL A 44 8.45 6.45 -0.59
C VAL A 44 8.92 5.31 -1.47
N LEU A 45 9.27 4.19 -0.85
CA LEU A 45 9.52 2.91 -1.51
C LEU A 45 8.19 2.18 -1.66
N ILE A 46 7.76 1.98 -2.90
CA ILE A 46 6.50 1.32 -3.23
C ILE A 46 6.80 -0.09 -3.74
N GLY A 47 6.44 -1.09 -2.97
CA GLY A 47 6.51 -2.49 -3.37
C GLY A 47 5.27 -2.89 -4.17
N LEU A 48 5.45 -3.18 -5.47
CA LEU A 48 4.38 -3.68 -6.34
C LEU A 48 4.51 -5.19 -6.52
N CYS A 49 3.50 -5.95 -6.10
CA CYS A 49 3.55 -7.41 -6.20
C CYS A 49 3.78 -7.88 -7.64
N SER A 50 4.77 -8.76 -7.84
CA SER A 50 5.00 -9.42 -9.13
C SER A 50 3.83 -10.33 -9.50
N ASP A 51 3.71 -10.69 -10.78
CA ASP A 51 2.64 -11.59 -11.23
C ASP A 51 2.75 -12.98 -10.57
N GLU A 52 3.98 -13.50 -10.44
CA GLU A 52 4.23 -14.76 -9.74
C GLU A 52 3.81 -14.72 -8.26
N PHE A 53 4.03 -13.58 -7.59
CA PHE A 53 3.60 -13.44 -6.22
C PHE A 53 2.09 -13.31 -6.10
N VAL A 54 1.45 -12.58 -7.02
CA VAL A 54 -0.02 -12.47 -7.10
C VAL A 54 -0.68 -13.84 -7.29
N GLU A 55 -0.14 -14.69 -8.16
CA GLU A 55 -0.62 -16.06 -8.35
C GLU A 55 -0.58 -16.88 -7.05
N LYS A 56 0.52 -16.77 -6.29
CA LYS A 56 0.66 -17.43 -4.98
C LYS A 56 -0.34 -16.94 -3.93
N LEU A 57 -0.84 -15.71 -4.07
CA LEU A 57 -1.86 -15.16 -3.15
C LEU A 57 -3.24 -15.79 -3.36
N GLY A 58 -3.48 -16.51 -4.46
CA GLY A 58 -4.71 -17.26 -4.72
C GLY A 58 -5.97 -16.41 -4.74
N LYS A 59 -5.92 -15.22 -5.32
CA LYS A 59 -7.09 -14.33 -5.38
C LYS A 59 -8.22 -14.93 -6.21
N PRO A 60 -9.50 -14.70 -5.85
CA PRO A 60 -10.65 -15.28 -6.52
C PRO A 60 -10.98 -14.63 -7.88
N HIS A 61 -10.16 -13.70 -8.35
CA HIS A 61 -10.36 -12.95 -9.59
C HIS A 61 -9.06 -12.86 -10.38
N VAL A 62 -9.17 -12.62 -11.67
CA VAL A 62 -8.03 -12.32 -12.53
C VAL A 62 -7.49 -10.93 -12.18
N THR A 63 -6.21 -10.85 -11.91
CA THR A 63 -5.50 -9.60 -11.63
C THR A 63 -4.85 -9.10 -12.92
N ALA A 64 -4.82 -7.79 -13.14
CA ALA A 64 -4.08 -7.19 -14.24
C ALA A 64 -2.58 -7.52 -14.15
N SER A 65 -1.89 -7.57 -15.29
CA SER A 65 -0.45 -7.84 -15.32
C SER A 65 0.36 -6.81 -14.54
N TYR A 66 1.56 -7.19 -14.13
CA TYR A 66 2.48 -6.27 -13.45
C TYR A 66 2.68 -4.97 -14.23
N GLU A 67 2.88 -5.06 -15.55
CA GLU A 67 3.09 -3.89 -16.40
C GLU A 67 1.87 -2.95 -16.46
N GLU A 68 0.68 -3.50 -16.52
CA GLU A 68 -0.56 -2.69 -16.50
C GLU A 68 -0.73 -1.97 -15.16
N ARG A 69 -0.51 -2.67 -14.05
CA ARG A 69 -0.57 -2.11 -12.70
C ARG A 69 0.52 -1.06 -12.46
N LEU A 70 1.73 -1.30 -12.97
CA LEU A 70 2.83 -0.34 -12.91
C LEU A 70 2.49 0.96 -13.65
N LYS A 71 2.00 0.87 -14.89
CA LYS A 71 1.60 2.04 -15.68
C LYS A 71 0.51 2.86 -14.99
N GLU A 72 -0.47 2.20 -14.41
CA GLU A 72 -1.55 2.88 -13.67
C GLU A 72 -1.03 3.59 -12.41
N LEU A 73 -0.14 2.93 -11.67
CA LEU A 73 0.51 3.50 -10.50
C LEU A 73 1.40 4.70 -10.86
N GLU A 74 2.23 4.60 -11.89
CA GLU A 74 3.07 5.69 -12.39
C GLU A 74 2.23 6.89 -12.83
N ALA A 75 1.13 6.65 -13.56
CA ALA A 75 0.21 7.70 -13.98
C ALA A 75 -0.43 8.41 -12.78
N PHE A 76 -0.80 7.67 -11.74
CA PHE A 76 -1.32 8.24 -10.50
C PHE A 76 -0.29 9.12 -9.79
N LEU A 77 0.96 8.70 -9.71
CA LEU A 77 2.04 9.44 -9.04
C LEU A 77 2.46 10.69 -9.81
N LYS A 78 2.34 10.68 -11.12
CA LYS A 78 2.74 11.79 -11.99
C LYS A 78 1.84 13.02 -11.82
N ALA A 79 0.54 12.84 -11.68
CA ALA A 79 -0.42 13.94 -11.61
C ALA A 79 -0.18 14.89 -10.41
N PRO A 80 0.05 14.42 -9.16
CA PRO A 80 0.41 15.27 -8.03
C PRO A 80 1.90 15.60 -7.94
N GLY A 81 2.73 15.25 -8.92
CA GLY A 81 4.18 15.51 -8.90
C GLY A 81 4.97 14.67 -7.87
N LEU A 82 4.52 13.46 -7.57
CA LEU A 82 5.13 12.58 -6.57
C LEU A 82 6.16 11.61 -7.15
N SER A 83 6.28 11.52 -8.48
CA SER A 83 7.15 10.55 -9.16
C SER A 83 8.62 10.63 -8.73
N GLU A 84 9.15 11.84 -8.52
CA GLU A 84 10.55 12.02 -8.11
C GLU A 84 10.84 11.57 -6.67
N LYS A 85 9.81 11.41 -5.87
CA LYS A 85 9.90 10.96 -4.47
C LYS A 85 9.56 9.48 -4.31
N ALA A 86 9.15 8.83 -5.40
CA ALA A 86 8.74 7.43 -5.42
C ALA A 86 9.83 6.55 -6.02
N GLU A 87 10.05 5.42 -5.38
CA GLU A 87 10.84 4.31 -5.92
C GLU A 87 9.93 3.08 -5.96
N ILE A 88 9.65 2.55 -7.16
CA ILE A 88 8.78 1.37 -7.31
C ILE A 88 9.66 0.15 -7.53
N VAL A 89 9.45 -0.90 -6.74
CA VAL A 89 10.21 -2.15 -6.83
C VAL A 89 9.24 -3.35 -6.88
N PRO A 90 9.57 -4.41 -7.63
CA PRO A 90 8.76 -5.62 -7.63
C PRO A 90 8.88 -6.36 -6.28
N LEU A 91 7.74 -6.86 -5.80
CA LEU A 91 7.69 -7.76 -4.64
C LEU A 91 7.44 -9.19 -5.10
N ASN A 92 8.35 -10.10 -4.77
CA ASN A 92 8.23 -11.54 -5.04
C ASN A 92 7.78 -12.33 -3.79
N ASP A 93 7.66 -11.64 -2.67
CA ASP A 93 7.23 -12.15 -1.37
C ASP A 93 6.60 -11.01 -0.53
N PRO A 94 5.98 -11.31 0.64
CA PRO A 94 5.31 -10.29 1.46
C PRO A 94 6.23 -9.25 2.10
N TYR A 95 7.54 -9.45 2.07
CA TYR A 95 8.50 -8.67 2.86
C TYR A 95 9.34 -7.72 2.01
N GLY A 96 9.80 -8.18 0.83
CA GLY A 96 10.66 -7.42 -0.06
C GLY A 96 11.84 -6.75 0.66
N PRO A 97 12.22 -5.52 0.28
CA PRO A 97 13.34 -4.80 0.89
C PRO A 97 13.15 -4.44 2.36
N THR A 98 11.93 -4.52 2.91
CA THR A 98 11.67 -4.10 4.30
C THR A 98 12.45 -4.90 5.34
N ILE A 99 12.84 -6.13 5.05
CA ILE A 99 13.59 -6.98 5.98
C ILE A 99 15.12 -6.85 5.84
N THR A 100 15.62 -6.09 4.87
CA THR A 100 17.05 -5.94 4.60
C THR A 100 17.53 -4.49 4.56
N ASP A 101 16.71 -3.55 4.11
CA ASP A 101 17.08 -2.14 3.98
C ASP A 101 17.07 -1.42 5.35
N ARG A 102 18.25 -0.97 5.77
CA ARG A 102 18.43 -0.20 7.02
C ARG A 102 17.89 1.22 6.92
N CYS A 103 17.76 1.75 5.70
CA CYS A 103 17.38 3.14 5.49
C CYS A 103 15.87 3.37 5.56
N ILE A 104 15.06 2.33 5.63
CA ILE A 104 13.62 2.46 5.82
C ILE A 104 13.31 2.76 7.28
N ASP A 105 12.60 3.87 7.52
CA ASP A 105 12.24 4.32 8.88
C ASP A 105 10.86 3.80 9.30
N ALA A 106 9.90 3.76 8.35
CA ALA A 106 8.51 3.42 8.64
C ALA A 106 7.88 2.58 7.53
N LEU A 107 6.83 1.87 7.89
CA LEU A 107 6.00 1.08 6.99
C LEU A 107 4.55 1.53 7.13
N VAL A 108 3.94 1.95 6.02
CA VAL A 108 2.52 2.31 5.97
C VAL A 108 1.72 1.11 5.50
N VAL A 109 0.71 0.76 6.28
CA VAL A 109 -0.15 -0.41 6.05
C VAL A 109 -1.61 -0.06 6.25
N SER A 110 -2.50 -0.88 5.69
CA SER A 110 -3.91 -0.92 6.10
C SER A 110 -4.11 -1.89 7.26
N GLU A 111 -5.27 -1.83 7.90
CA GLU A 111 -5.64 -2.78 8.96
C GLU A 111 -5.51 -4.24 8.52
N GLU A 112 -5.81 -4.56 7.25
CA GLU A 112 -5.67 -5.93 6.71
C GLU A 112 -4.24 -6.44 6.69
N THR A 113 -3.26 -5.56 6.52
CA THR A 113 -1.85 -5.93 6.36
C THR A 113 -1.00 -5.67 7.59
N GLU A 114 -1.59 -5.22 8.68
CA GLU A 114 -0.89 -4.95 9.95
C GLU A 114 -0.18 -6.19 10.50
N THR A 115 -0.78 -7.37 10.38
CA THR A 115 -0.16 -8.64 10.79
C THR A 115 1.15 -8.92 10.03
N THR A 116 1.20 -8.57 8.74
CA THR A 116 2.42 -8.68 7.94
C THR A 116 3.50 -7.72 8.42
N ALA A 117 3.11 -6.50 8.79
CA ALA A 117 4.04 -5.51 9.35
C ALA A 117 4.69 -5.99 10.66
N LEU A 118 3.95 -6.65 11.52
CA LEU A 118 4.49 -7.24 12.75
C LEU A 118 5.50 -8.36 12.44
N LYS A 119 5.23 -9.21 11.45
CA LYS A 119 6.18 -10.24 10.99
C LYS A 119 7.44 -9.63 10.39
N ILE A 120 7.33 -8.52 9.66
CA ILE A 120 8.48 -7.76 9.15
C ILE A 120 9.37 -7.32 10.31
N ASN A 121 8.81 -6.70 11.34
CA ASN A 121 9.57 -6.24 12.49
C ASN A 121 10.20 -7.40 13.28
N GLN A 122 9.53 -8.54 13.37
CA GLN A 122 10.14 -9.75 13.95
C GLN A 122 11.37 -10.17 13.15
N LYS A 123 11.28 -10.29 11.81
CA LYS A 123 12.40 -10.64 10.94
C LYS A 123 13.54 -9.62 11.00
N ARG A 124 13.22 -8.35 11.08
CA ARG A 124 14.22 -7.27 11.27
C ARG A 124 14.97 -7.45 12.59
N SER A 125 14.26 -7.73 13.67
CA SER A 125 14.87 -7.98 14.98
C SER A 125 15.81 -9.19 14.94
N GLU A 126 15.41 -10.29 14.33
CA GLU A 126 16.22 -11.49 14.12
C GLU A 126 17.48 -11.21 13.29
N ALA A 127 17.41 -10.27 12.36
CA ALA A 127 18.54 -9.80 11.52
C ALA A 127 19.37 -8.67 12.15
N GLY A 128 19.06 -8.25 13.37
CA GLY A 128 19.76 -7.15 14.05
C GLY A 128 19.48 -5.77 13.43
N LEU A 129 18.35 -5.61 12.75
CA LEU A 129 17.88 -4.33 12.20
C LEU A 129 16.93 -3.64 13.18
N PRO A 130 16.94 -2.30 13.24
CA PRO A 130 15.96 -1.57 14.03
C PRO A 130 14.53 -1.82 13.49
N PRO A 131 13.51 -1.89 14.35
CA PRO A 131 12.13 -2.05 13.92
C PRO A 131 11.66 -0.84 13.14
N LEU A 132 10.79 -1.06 12.15
CA LEU A 132 10.09 0.02 11.45
C LEU A 132 8.97 0.58 12.32
N ILE A 133 8.75 1.88 12.24
CA ILE A 133 7.54 2.50 12.78
C ILE A 133 6.37 2.09 11.88
N ILE A 134 5.34 1.47 12.45
CA ILE A 134 4.15 1.05 11.71
C ILE A 134 3.12 2.16 11.76
N VAL A 135 2.70 2.63 10.59
CA VAL A 135 1.65 3.63 10.40
C VAL A 135 0.46 2.94 9.75
N THR A 136 -0.57 2.67 10.52
CA THR A 136 -1.78 1.99 10.04
C THR A 136 -2.84 3.01 9.63
N ILE A 137 -3.46 2.79 8.47
CA ILE A 137 -4.64 3.53 8.03
C ILE A 137 -5.89 2.63 8.15
N ASN A 138 -7.03 3.26 8.43
CA ASN A 138 -8.30 2.57 8.38
C ASN A 138 -8.67 2.20 6.94
N MET A 139 -9.42 1.11 6.77
CA MET A 139 -9.98 0.76 5.47
C MET A 139 -10.93 1.84 4.99
N VAL A 140 -10.80 2.22 3.70
CA VAL A 140 -11.69 3.23 3.11
C VAL A 140 -13.05 2.59 2.81
N PRO A 141 -14.15 3.14 3.33
CA PRO A 141 -15.48 2.57 3.13
C PRO A 141 -16.05 2.93 1.74
N ALA A 142 -16.81 2.00 1.17
CA ALA A 142 -17.73 2.23 0.08
C ALA A 142 -19.03 2.89 0.58
N GLU A 143 -19.95 3.21 -0.33
CA GLU A 143 -21.26 3.81 0.02
C GLU A 143 -22.08 3.01 1.04
N ASN A 144 -21.94 1.68 1.04
CA ASN A 144 -22.60 0.80 1.99
C ASN A 144 -21.81 0.56 3.28
N CYS A 145 -20.85 1.41 3.60
CA CYS A 145 -20.00 1.34 4.78
C CYS A 145 -19.11 0.09 4.90
N THR A 146 -19.06 -0.78 3.88
CA THR A 146 -18.09 -1.88 3.82
C THR A 146 -16.82 -1.44 3.09
N PRO A 147 -15.65 -2.03 3.38
CA PRO A 147 -14.41 -1.62 2.74
C PRO A 147 -14.43 -1.74 1.22
N ILE A 148 -13.78 -0.78 0.55
CA ILE A 148 -13.48 -0.89 -0.88
C ILE A 148 -12.40 -1.96 -1.05
N SER A 149 -12.60 -2.88 -1.98
CA SER A 149 -11.61 -3.89 -2.34
C SER A 149 -11.64 -4.22 -3.82
N THR A 150 -10.51 -4.65 -4.36
CA THR A 150 -10.40 -5.10 -5.74
C THR A 150 -11.36 -6.24 -6.05
N THR A 151 -11.55 -7.17 -5.11
CA THR A 151 -12.50 -8.29 -5.27
C THR A 151 -13.92 -7.80 -5.52
N ARG A 152 -14.38 -6.80 -4.78
CA ARG A 152 -15.72 -6.22 -4.97
C ARG A 152 -15.85 -5.44 -6.28
N ILE A 153 -14.77 -4.74 -6.69
CA ILE A 153 -14.74 -4.02 -7.96
C ILE A 153 -14.80 -5.00 -9.13
N ARG A 154 -13.98 -6.04 -9.12
CA ARG A 154 -13.95 -7.10 -10.13
C ARG A 154 -15.24 -7.93 -10.14
N GLY A 155 -15.89 -8.05 -9.00
CA GLY A 155 -17.22 -8.67 -8.88
C GLY A 155 -18.38 -7.80 -9.36
N GLY A 156 -18.12 -6.54 -9.77
CA GLY A 156 -19.16 -5.63 -10.26
C GLY A 156 -20.08 -5.07 -9.18
N GLU A 157 -19.72 -5.17 -7.91
CA GLU A 157 -20.51 -4.62 -6.80
C GLU A 157 -20.36 -3.10 -6.66
N ILE A 158 -19.14 -2.62 -6.81
CA ILE A 158 -18.76 -1.22 -6.64
C ILE A 158 -17.81 -0.78 -7.74
N ASP A 159 -17.73 0.54 -7.96
CA ASP A 159 -16.68 1.13 -8.76
C ASP A 159 -15.40 1.43 -7.93
N ARG A 160 -14.36 1.95 -8.58
CA ARG A 160 -13.08 2.30 -7.91
C ARG A 160 -13.21 3.41 -6.86
N GLU A 161 -14.26 4.19 -6.91
CA GLU A 161 -14.56 5.25 -5.92
C GLU A 161 -15.45 4.72 -4.77
N GLY A 162 -15.88 3.46 -4.83
CA GLY A 162 -16.71 2.80 -3.82
C GLY A 162 -18.20 3.06 -3.98
N ARG A 163 -18.65 3.53 -5.16
CA ARG A 163 -20.06 3.68 -5.46
C ARG A 163 -20.66 2.33 -5.79
N LEU A 164 -21.86 2.08 -5.28
CA LEU A 164 -22.59 0.86 -5.60
C LEU A 164 -22.99 0.84 -7.07
N LEU A 165 -22.65 -0.25 -7.75
CA LEU A 165 -23.12 -0.49 -9.10
C LEU A 165 -24.51 -1.13 -9.02
N LYS A 166 -25.49 -0.56 -9.72
CA LYS A 166 -26.83 -1.16 -9.81
C LYS A 166 -26.68 -2.52 -10.50
N SER A 167 -27.13 -3.58 -9.84
CA SER A 167 -27.32 -4.87 -10.52
C SER A 167 -28.21 -4.68 -11.74
N PRO A 168 -27.87 -5.30 -12.88
CA PRO A 168 -28.71 -5.26 -14.06
C PRO A 168 -30.07 -5.88 -13.81
#